data_2a15ec4cafee52ac2a4775efa4c686b0
#
_entry.id   2a15ec4cafee52ac2a4775efa4c686b0
#
_cell.length_a   1.000
_cell.length_b   1.000
_cell.length_c   1.000
_cell.angle_alpha   90.00
_cell.angle_beta   90.00
_cell.angle_gamma   90.00
#
_symmetry.space_group_name_H-M   'P 1'
#
loop_
_entity.id
_entity.type
_entity.pdbx_description
1 polymer ?
#
loop_
_entity_poly.entity_id
_entity_poly.type
_entity_poly.pdbx_seq_one_letter_code
_entity_poly.pdbx_strand_id
1 'polypeptide(L)'
;MKSDAFHSHPFPLTIHVLPFMGGIALKHVLILGAGISGLGAAHVLLRHGTHVVISDLKDQIHNNKEKEELIGLGAEFCFGAQSESLLDGMDAVVVSPVIPAENVVIQGAMKRHIPVLSEVELAYRVTKAPILAITGTNGKTTTTTLLGSMLSHSGRPFALAGNLGISLSREAELVPENGLIAAEVSSFQLEFITRFRPKAAVILNITPDHLERHHTMEAYVAAKARIFENMDETNCILLNADDPYTPMLKKQAEAHTHVCLLSTSHGVEEGACLSGDRLVLKRRGETIPLCTAGELLLKGKQNIEDCLAAAFLAHEGGVDTAVIIEALKTFAALPNRIEFVRKLDGVSYYNDSKATNTDAATKGMEAFDKPVILIAGGHDKGTPLSDFMQTVRSHTKELILLGAAAERFEKAAREAGVSSIHRVSSMKEAVLLGQKLARPGDVVILSPACSSFDMYKNMEERGMDFKKNVKSLM
;
A
#
# COMPACT_ATOMS: atom_id res chain seq x y z
N MET A 1 12.69 6.13 18.66
CA MET A 1 13.53 5.04 19.21
C MET A 1 14.42 4.56 18.08
N LYS A 2 15.71 4.42 18.33
CA LYS A 2 16.78 4.31 17.35
C LYS A 2 16.71 3.05 16.50
N SER A 3 16.97 3.20 15.20
CA SER A 3 17.03 2.17 14.15
C SER A 3 18.39 1.45 14.06
N ASP A 4 19.04 1.13 15.19
CA ASP A 4 20.43 0.68 15.21
C ASP A 4 20.60 -0.78 15.69
N ALA A 5 19.76 -1.73 15.25
CA ALA A 5 19.88 -3.12 15.73
C ALA A 5 19.99 -4.21 14.65
N PHE A 6 20.26 -3.91 13.38
CA PHE A 6 20.34 -4.96 12.35
C PHE A 6 21.54 -4.81 11.37
N HIS A 7 22.71 -4.45 11.87
CA HIS A 7 23.91 -4.52 11.04
C HIS A 7 25.00 -5.28 11.79
N SER A 8 25.27 -6.48 11.32
CA SER A 8 26.51 -7.25 11.30
C SER A 8 26.35 -8.73 11.68
N HIS A 9 26.08 -9.59 10.70
CA HIS A 9 26.58 -10.96 10.73
C HIS A 9 27.19 -11.29 9.35
N PRO A 10 28.48 -11.60 9.27
CA PRO A 10 29.09 -12.13 8.06
C PRO A 10 28.76 -13.64 7.98
N PHE A 11 27.74 -14.00 7.20
CA PHE A 11 27.58 -15.39 6.79
C PHE A 11 28.43 -15.63 5.52
N PRO A 12 29.13 -16.76 5.42
CA PRO A 12 29.79 -17.14 4.18
C PRO A 12 28.71 -17.42 3.13
N LEU A 13 28.58 -16.53 2.14
CA LEU A 13 27.69 -16.67 1.02
C LEU A 13 28.20 -17.78 0.10
N THR A 14 27.57 -18.94 0.16
CA THR A 14 27.67 -19.92 -0.92
C THR A 14 26.91 -19.30 -2.09
N ILE A 15 27.61 -19.00 -3.18
CA ILE A 15 27.02 -18.46 -4.43
C ILE A 15 26.07 -19.53 -4.99
N HIS A 16 24.80 -19.47 -4.70
CA HIS A 16 23.77 -20.24 -5.36
C HIS A 16 23.26 -19.44 -6.56
N VAL A 17 23.59 -19.90 -7.75
CA VAL A 17 23.02 -19.35 -8.99
C VAL A 17 21.50 -19.53 -8.91
N LEU A 18 20.74 -18.43 -9.01
CA LEU A 18 19.28 -18.47 -8.99
C LEU A 18 18.74 -19.37 -10.10
N PRO A 19 18.02 -20.47 -9.81
CA PRO A 19 17.34 -21.24 -10.83
C PRO A 19 16.15 -20.43 -11.34
N PHE A 20 16.26 -19.93 -12.55
CA PHE A 20 15.22 -19.16 -13.22
C PHE A 20 14.56 -19.97 -14.33
N MET A 21 13.23 -19.89 -14.48
CA MET A 21 12.46 -20.51 -15.58
C MET A 21 12.98 -21.89 -16.03
N GLY A 22 12.71 -22.93 -15.26
CA GLY A 22 13.07 -24.29 -15.66
C GLY A 22 14.55 -24.69 -15.42
N GLY A 23 15.26 -23.97 -14.52
CA GLY A 23 16.65 -24.29 -14.14
C GLY A 23 17.74 -23.50 -14.88
N ILE A 24 17.39 -22.54 -15.71
CA ILE A 24 18.36 -21.66 -16.39
C ILE A 24 18.73 -20.50 -15.46
N ALA A 25 20.02 -20.35 -15.19
CA ALA A 25 20.58 -19.23 -14.45
C ALA A 25 20.50 -17.93 -15.26
N LEU A 26 19.98 -16.85 -14.68
CA LEU A 26 20.09 -15.52 -15.28
C LEU A 26 21.56 -15.04 -15.16
N LYS A 27 22.20 -14.81 -16.30
CA LYS A 27 23.58 -14.29 -16.32
C LYS A 27 23.61 -12.78 -16.49
N HIS A 28 22.70 -12.21 -17.28
CA HIS A 28 22.65 -10.80 -17.62
C HIS A 28 21.22 -10.30 -17.47
N VAL A 29 21.01 -9.32 -16.57
CA VAL A 29 19.69 -8.75 -16.28
C VAL A 29 19.72 -7.26 -16.43
N LEU A 30 18.78 -6.73 -17.18
CA LEU A 30 18.48 -5.31 -17.24
C LEU A 30 17.46 -4.96 -16.15
N ILE A 31 17.77 -3.96 -15.35
CA ILE A 31 16.82 -3.36 -14.39
C ILE A 31 16.36 -2.02 -14.95
N LEU A 32 15.05 -1.87 -15.12
CA LEU A 32 14.43 -0.59 -15.49
C LEU A 32 13.95 0.15 -14.27
N GLY A 33 14.54 1.32 -14.03
CA GLY A 33 14.28 2.20 -12.88
C GLY A 33 15.28 2.01 -11.73
N ALA A 34 15.93 3.10 -11.33
CA ALA A 34 16.90 3.18 -10.24
C ALA A 34 16.27 3.65 -8.91
N GLY A 35 14.98 3.33 -8.69
CA GLY A 35 14.30 3.53 -7.43
C GLY A 35 14.53 2.38 -6.44
N ILE A 36 13.85 2.44 -5.27
CA ILE A 36 14.00 1.47 -4.17
C ILE A 36 13.86 0.01 -4.65
N SER A 37 12.84 -0.29 -5.46
CA SER A 37 12.61 -1.64 -6.00
C SER A 37 13.74 -2.09 -6.94
N GLY A 38 14.17 -1.21 -7.84
CA GLY A 38 15.24 -1.55 -8.80
C GLY A 38 16.60 -1.74 -8.12
N LEU A 39 16.98 -0.85 -7.19
CA LEU A 39 18.24 -0.97 -6.45
C LEU A 39 18.23 -2.22 -5.54
N GLY A 40 17.08 -2.52 -4.91
CA GLY A 40 16.92 -3.74 -4.12
C GLY A 40 17.04 -5.01 -4.96
N ALA A 41 16.43 -5.04 -6.14
CA ALA A 41 16.59 -6.14 -7.10
C ALA A 41 18.05 -6.31 -7.55
N ALA A 42 18.78 -5.18 -7.79
CA ALA A 42 20.19 -5.19 -8.14
C ALA A 42 21.05 -5.86 -7.06
N HIS A 43 20.85 -5.50 -5.79
CA HIS A 43 21.56 -6.12 -4.68
C HIS A 43 21.38 -7.64 -4.64
N VAL A 44 20.15 -8.12 -4.82
CA VAL A 44 19.85 -9.55 -4.83
C VAL A 44 20.55 -10.24 -6.01
N LEU A 45 20.36 -9.75 -7.22
CA LEU A 45 20.90 -10.35 -8.43
C LEU A 45 22.43 -10.41 -8.43
N LEU A 46 23.10 -9.32 -7.99
CA LEU A 46 24.57 -9.28 -7.88
C LEU A 46 25.10 -10.29 -6.86
N ARG A 47 24.44 -10.45 -5.70
CA ARG A 47 24.82 -11.47 -4.71
C ARG A 47 24.73 -12.90 -5.27
N HIS A 48 23.83 -13.13 -6.23
CA HIS A 48 23.70 -14.40 -6.92
C HIS A 48 24.59 -14.53 -8.17
N GLY A 49 25.53 -13.60 -8.38
CA GLY A 49 26.51 -13.66 -9.46
C GLY A 49 25.95 -13.28 -10.84
N THR A 50 24.79 -12.61 -10.88
CA THR A 50 24.19 -12.07 -12.10
C THR A 50 24.87 -10.77 -12.49
N HIS A 51 25.22 -10.58 -13.75
CA HIS A 51 25.62 -9.29 -14.29
C HIS A 51 24.40 -8.37 -14.43
N VAL A 52 24.46 -7.17 -13.87
CA VAL A 52 23.31 -6.26 -13.77
C VAL A 52 23.60 -4.95 -14.45
N VAL A 53 22.72 -4.55 -15.37
CA VAL A 53 22.67 -3.21 -15.95
C VAL A 53 21.43 -2.50 -15.41
N ILE A 54 21.60 -1.33 -14.79
CA ILE A 54 20.51 -0.52 -14.25
C ILE A 54 20.30 0.69 -15.13
N SER A 55 19.11 0.83 -15.73
CA SER A 55 18.76 1.97 -16.60
C SER A 55 17.66 2.84 -15.99
N ASP A 56 17.87 4.15 -15.99
CA ASP A 56 16.87 5.15 -15.62
C ASP A 56 16.93 6.35 -16.55
N LEU A 57 15.78 7.02 -16.75
CA LEU A 57 15.70 8.24 -17.56
C LEU A 57 16.46 9.42 -16.92
N LYS A 58 16.56 9.43 -15.60
CA LYS A 58 17.19 10.48 -14.80
C LYS A 58 18.46 9.98 -14.14
N ASP A 59 19.55 10.73 -14.27
CA ASP A 59 20.74 10.52 -13.44
C ASP A 59 20.54 11.12 -12.04
N GLN A 60 19.53 10.62 -11.32
CA GLN A 60 19.22 11.05 -9.96
C GLN A 60 18.90 9.84 -9.09
N ILE A 61 19.94 9.19 -8.62
CA ILE A 61 19.81 8.24 -7.52
C ILE A 61 19.85 9.05 -6.23
N HIS A 62 18.76 9.01 -5.46
CA HIS A 62 18.66 9.74 -4.19
C HIS A 62 19.69 9.31 -3.14
N ASN A 63 20.35 8.17 -3.34
CA ASN A 63 21.35 7.62 -2.45
C ASN A 63 22.66 7.31 -3.22
N ASN A 64 23.54 8.30 -3.33
CA ASN A 64 24.85 8.14 -3.98
C ASN A 64 25.70 7.03 -3.36
N LYS A 65 25.60 6.82 -2.04
CA LYS A 65 26.33 5.75 -1.35
C LYS A 65 25.88 4.36 -1.82
N GLU A 66 24.60 4.15 -2.03
CA GLU A 66 24.06 2.89 -2.55
C GLU A 66 24.46 2.66 -4.01
N LYS A 67 24.52 3.73 -4.82
CA LYS A 67 25.07 3.66 -6.19
C LYS A 67 26.52 3.19 -6.20
N GLU A 68 27.37 3.79 -5.35
CA GLU A 68 28.79 3.42 -5.23
C GLU A 68 28.96 1.97 -4.75
N GLU A 69 28.14 1.53 -3.79
CA GLU A 69 28.12 0.15 -3.31
C GLU A 69 27.77 -0.83 -4.46
N LEU A 70 26.73 -0.56 -5.24
CA LEU A 70 26.33 -1.41 -6.36
C LEU A 70 27.38 -1.45 -7.47
N ILE A 71 28.03 -0.32 -7.79
CA ILE A 71 29.16 -0.27 -8.72
C ILE A 71 30.32 -1.13 -8.18
N GLY A 72 30.62 -1.03 -6.89
CA GLY A 72 31.63 -1.87 -6.23
C GLY A 72 31.31 -3.37 -6.29
N LEU A 73 30.03 -3.74 -6.37
CA LEU A 73 29.55 -5.12 -6.57
C LEU A 73 29.51 -5.53 -8.06
N GLY A 74 29.81 -4.64 -9.00
CA GLY A 74 29.85 -4.93 -10.43
C GLY A 74 28.60 -4.51 -11.22
N ALA A 75 27.71 -3.67 -10.67
CA ALA A 75 26.60 -3.11 -11.43
C ALA A 75 27.05 -2.06 -12.45
N GLU A 76 26.45 -2.07 -13.62
CA GLU A 76 26.58 -1.01 -14.62
C GLU A 76 25.34 -0.10 -14.58
N PHE A 77 25.56 1.21 -14.73
CA PHE A 77 24.47 2.19 -14.79
C PHE A 77 24.42 2.85 -16.17
N CYS A 78 23.22 2.90 -16.75
CA CYS A 78 22.93 3.52 -18.03
C CYS A 78 21.79 4.55 -17.85
N PHE A 79 22.13 5.84 -17.86
CA PHE A 79 21.18 6.93 -17.69
C PHE A 79 20.84 7.63 -18.99
N GLY A 80 19.63 8.19 -19.07
CA GLY A 80 19.16 8.96 -20.21
C GLY A 80 18.20 8.18 -21.10
N ALA A 81 18.16 8.51 -22.40
CA ALA A 81 17.19 7.95 -23.33
C ALA A 81 17.29 6.42 -23.42
N GLN A 82 16.18 5.74 -23.22
CA GLN A 82 16.07 4.29 -23.30
C GLN A 82 15.71 3.85 -24.71
N SER A 83 16.32 2.76 -25.18
CA SER A 83 16.05 2.14 -26.48
C SER A 83 16.10 0.62 -26.40
N GLU A 84 15.62 -0.06 -27.42
CA GLU A 84 15.64 -1.53 -27.49
C GLU A 84 17.06 -2.11 -27.50
N SER A 85 18.11 -1.33 -27.78
CA SER A 85 19.51 -1.79 -27.71
C SER A 85 19.96 -2.18 -26.30
N LEU A 86 19.29 -1.69 -25.25
CA LEU A 86 19.54 -2.12 -23.87
C LEU A 86 19.24 -3.61 -23.63
N LEU A 87 18.50 -4.25 -24.55
CA LEU A 87 18.12 -5.65 -24.47
C LEU A 87 19.16 -6.61 -25.07
N ASP A 88 20.18 -6.07 -25.73
CA ASP A 88 21.16 -6.91 -26.42
C ASP A 88 21.99 -7.72 -25.42
N GLY A 89 21.88 -9.05 -25.51
CA GLY A 89 22.54 -9.97 -24.59
C GLY A 89 21.88 -10.15 -23.21
N MET A 90 20.71 -9.56 -22.98
CA MET A 90 19.98 -9.70 -21.71
C MET A 90 19.11 -10.97 -21.68
N ASP A 91 19.16 -11.68 -20.56
CA ASP A 91 18.35 -12.88 -20.30
C ASP A 91 16.96 -12.53 -19.74
N ALA A 92 16.83 -11.39 -19.05
CA ALA A 92 15.57 -10.90 -18.48
C ALA A 92 15.61 -9.39 -18.21
N VAL A 93 14.42 -8.82 -18.01
CA VAL A 93 14.22 -7.44 -17.57
C VAL A 93 13.48 -7.45 -16.24
N VAL A 94 13.99 -6.73 -15.23
CA VAL A 94 13.28 -6.45 -13.96
C VAL A 94 12.80 -5.01 -14.00
N VAL A 95 11.51 -4.80 -13.74
CA VAL A 95 10.86 -3.49 -13.92
C VAL A 95 10.42 -2.89 -12.59
N SER A 96 10.78 -1.62 -12.36
CA SER A 96 10.22 -0.83 -11.27
C SER A 96 8.73 -0.51 -11.51
N PRO A 97 7.87 -0.50 -10.49
CA PRO A 97 6.42 -0.39 -10.66
C PRO A 97 5.94 0.89 -11.37
N VAL A 98 6.71 1.97 -11.29
CA VAL A 98 6.36 3.26 -11.90
C VAL A 98 6.52 3.27 -13.43
N ILE A 99 7.23 2.30 -14.01
CA ILE A 99 7.49 2.25 -15.46
C ILE A 99 6.30 1.56 -16.13
N PRO A 100 5.65 2.24 -17.12
CA PRO A 100 4.48 1.70 -17.79
C PRO A 100 4.83 0.59 -18.77
N ALA A 101 3.88 -0.31 -19.01
CA ALA A 101 4.02 -1.41 -19.95
C ALA A 101 4.31 -0.95 -21.38
N GLU A 102 3.91 0.28 -21.73
CA GLU A 102 4.14 0.93 -23.04
C GLU A 102 5.59 1.38 -23.23
N ASN A 103 6.45 1.29 -22.21
CA ASN A 103 7.86 1.63 -22.32
C ASN A 103 8.51 0.85 -23.47
N VAL A 104 9.31 1.55 -24.29
CA VAL A 104 9.93 1.00 -25.51
C VAL A 104 10.77 -0.26 -25.24
N VAL A 105 11.47 -0.29 -24.10
CA VAL A 105 12.29 -1.45 -23.70
C VAL A 105 11.42 -2.64 -23.30
N ILE A 106 10.33 -2.40 -22.55
CA ILE A 106 9.39 -3.46 -22.17
C ILE A 106 8.73 -4.04 -23.42
N GLN A 107 8.25 -3.20 -24.33
CA GLN A 107 7.66 -3.65 -25.59
C GLN A 107 8.66 -4.39 -26.47
N GLY A 108 9.91 -3.93 -26.53
CA GLY A 108 11.00 -4.61 -27.21
C GLY A 108 11.33 -5.98 -26.60
N ALA A 109 11.36 -6.08 -25.26
CA ALA A 109 11.57 -7.33 -24.54
C ALA A 109 10.46 -8.36 -24.86
N MET A 110 9.19 -7.94 -24.83
CA MET A 110 8.05 -8.78 -25.18
C MET A 110 8.15 -9.29 -26.62
N LYS A 111 8.49 -8.43 -27.59
CA LYS A 111 8.69 -8.81 -29.00
C LYS A 111 9.84 -9.81 -29.21
N ARG A 112 10.90 -9.70 -28.39
CA ARG A 112 12.07 -10.59 -28.43
C ARG A 112 11.91 -11.83 -27.55
N HIS A 113 10.74 -12.01 -26.90
CA HIS A 113 10.47 -13.07 -25.93
C HIS A 113 11.45 -13.09 -24.73
N ILE A 114 12.01 -11.92 -24.37
CA ILE A 114 12.80 -11.75 -23.17
C ILE A 114 11.84 -11.57 -21.98
N PRO A 115 11.95 -12.40 -20.92
CA PRO A 115 11.09 -12.30 -19.76
C PRO A 115 11.14 -10.92 -19.10
N VAL A 116 9.96 -10.35 -18.81
CA VAL A 116 9.79 -9.12 -18.04
C VAL A 116 9.18 -9.48 -16.69
N LEU A 117 9.81 -9.05 -15.60
CA LEU A 117 9.48 -9.44 -14.24
C LEU A 117 9.33 -8.20 -13.36
N SER A 118 8.38 -8.23 -12.47
CA SER A 118 8.34 -7.26 -11.37
C SER A 118 9.33 -7.64 -10.26
N GLU A 119 9.66 -6.68 -9.42
CA GLU A 119 10.49 -6.92 -8.24
C GLU A 119 9.81 -7.88 -7.25
N VAL A 120 8.47 -7.89 -7.19
CA VAL A 120 7.67 -8.84 -6.40
C VAL A 120 7.84 -10.28 -6.90
N GLU A 121 7.88 -10.47 -8.22
CA GLU A 121 8.18 -11.76 -8.82
C GLU A 121 9.60 -12.25 -8.47
N LEU A 122 10.58 -11.34 -8.51
CA LEU A 122 11.96 -11.65 -8.09
C LEU A 122 12.00 -12.04 -6.60
N ALA A 123 11.32 -11.28 -5.74
CA ALA A 123 11.23 -11.58 -4.31
C ALA A 123 10.71 -13.00 -4.05
N TYR A 124 9.63 -13.39 -4.74
CA TYR A 124 9.07 -14.74 -4.62
C TYR A 124 10.06 -15.83 -5.03
N ARG A 125 10.91 -15.57 -6.04
CA ARG A 125 11.87 -16.54 -6.56
C ARG A 125 13.11 -16.74 -5.69
N VAL A 126 13.43 -15.76 -4.84
CA VAL A 126 14.63 -15.81 -3.98
C VAL A 126 14.33 -16.26 -2.57
N THR A 127 13.05 -16.30 -2.16
CA THR A 127 12.67 -16.73 -0.81
C THR A 127 12.03 -18.11 -0.79
N LYS A 128 12.19 -18.81 0.32
CA LYS A 128 11.40 -19.98 0.69
C LYS A 128 10.40 -19.68 1.82
N ALA A 129 10.51 -18.51 2.43
CA ALA A 129 9.61 -18.09 3.49
C ALA A 129 8.20 -17.82 2.94
N PRO A 130 7.13 -18.23 3.63
CA PRO A 130 5.77 -17.93 3.23
C PRO A 130 5.51 -16.43 3.17
N ILE A 131 4.88 -15.99 2.08
CA ILE A 131 4.46 -14.60 1.86
C ILE A 131 2.99 -14.46 2.22
N LEU A 132 2.65 -13.46 3.04
CA LEU A 132 1.32 -13.00 3.35
C LEU A 132 1.12 -11.67 2.62
N ALA A 133 0.32 -11.67 1.55
CA ALA A 133 0.25 -10.56 0.59
C ALA A 133 -1.01 -9.72 0.79
N ILE A 134 -0.85 -8.39 0.75
CA ILE A 134 -1.94 -7.43 0.93
C ILE A 134 -2.02 -6.52 -0.29
N THR A 135 -3.18 -6.50 -0.96
CA THR A 135 -3.52 -5.51 -1.98
C THR A 135 -4.90 -4.90 -1.73
N GLY A 136 -5.26 -3.92 -2.50
CA GLY A 136 -6.50 -3.16 -2.42
C GLY A 136 -6.29 -1.72 -2.87
N THR A 137 -7.33 -0.92 -2.93
CA THR A 137 -7.20 0.51 -3.17
C THR A 137 -6.75 1.20 -1.89
N ASN A 138 -7.46 1.02 -0.81
CA ASN A 138 -7.22 1.63 0.50
C ASN A 138 -6.97 0.57 1.58
N GLY A 139 -6.38 0.97 2.72
CA GLY A 139 -6.14 0.07 3.87
C GLY A 139 -4.82 -0.69 3.83
N LYS A 140 -4.19 -0.90 2.67
CA LYS A 140 -2.98 -1.72 2.51
C LYS A 140 -1.92 -1.50 3.59
N THR A 141 -1.46 -0.27 3.74
CA THR A 141 -0.36 0.07 4.67
C THR A 141 -0.75 -0.17 6.13
N THR A 142 -2.01 0.15 6.52
CA THR A 142 -2.51 -0.13 7.88
C THR A 142 -2.51 -1.62 8.14
N THR A 143 -3.13 -2.40 7.24
CA THR A 143 -3.21 -3.85 7.34
C THR A 143 -1.81 -4.48 7.40
N THR A 144 -0.90 -4.05 6.51
CA THR A 144 0.46 -4.60 6.44
C THR A 144 1.27 -4.25 7.68
N THR A 145 1.16 -3.03 8.19
CA THR A 145 1.90 -2.62 9.39
C THR A 145 1.34 -3.28 10.66
N LEU A 146 0.02 -3.44 10.75
CA LEU A 146 -0.61 -4.18 11.84
C LEU A 146 -0.22 -5.66 11.79
N LEU A 147 -0.23 -6.29 10.60
CA LEU A 147 0.30 -7.64 10.42
C LEU A 147 1.78 -7.71 10.86
N GLY A 148 2.61 -6.76 10.44
CA GLY A 148 4.00 -6.65 10.89
C GLY A 148 4.14 -6.58 12.42
N SER A 149 3.25 -5.85 13.10
CA SER A 149 3.20 -5.82 14.56
C SER A 149 2.90 -7.21 15.15
N MET A 150 1.95 -7.95 14.57
CA MET A 150 1.65 -9.32 14.98
C MET A 150 2.85 -10.26 14.75
N LEU A 151 3.51 -10.14 13.59
CA LEU A 151 4.67 -10.96 13.26
C LEU A 151 5.85 -10.69 14.20
N SER A 152 6.08 -9.44 14.60
CA SER A 152 7.18 -9.06 15.50
C SER A 152 7.08 -9.68 16.89
N HIS A 153 5.88 -10.07 17.31
CA HIS A 153 5.64 -10.74 18.59
C HIS A 153 5.40 -12.26 18.44
N SER A 154 5.52 -12.79 17.21
CA SER A 154 5.29 -14.23 16.96
C SER A 154 6.47 -15.13 17.35
N GLY A 155 7.62 -14.56 17.71
CA GLY A 155 8.85 -15.30 17.98
C GLY A 155 9.52 -15.89 16.74
N ARG A 156 9.03 -15.59 15.53
CA ARG A 156 9.58 -16.05 14.25
C ARG A 156 10.34 -14.92 13.53
N PRO A 157 11.39 -15.23 12.76
CA PRO A 157 11.97 -14.26 11.82
C PRO A 157 10.90 -13.71 10.87
N PHE A 158 10.92 -12.43 10.57
CA PHE A 158 9.93 -11.84 9.68
C PHE A 158 10.50 -10.66 8.89
N ALA A 159 9.86 -10.34 7.76
CA ALA A 159 10.06 -9.10 7.04
C ALA A 159 8.73 -8.39 6.77
N LEU A 160 8.81 -7.07 6.66
CA LEU A 160 7.73 -6.17 6.29
C LEU A 160 8.21 -5.31 5.13
N ALA A 161 7.70 -5.52 3.93
CA ALA A 161 8.25 -4.89 2.73
C ALA A 161 7.23 -4.73 1.58
N GLY A 162 7.70 -4.23 0.44
CA GLY A 162 6.92 -4.01 -0.78
C GLY A 162 6.58 -2.53 -0.99
N ASN A 163 5.36 -2.25 -1.35
CA ASN A 163 4.89 -0.89 -1.66
C ASN A 163 4.94 0.11 -0.47
N LEU A 164 5.47 -0.32 0.66
CA LEU A 164 5.77 0.50 1.85
C LEU A 164 7.03 1.37 1.71
N GLY A 165 7.75 1.27 0.60
CA GLY A 165 9.03 1.95 0.40
C GLY A 165 10.26 1.16 0.90
N ILE A 166 10.10 -0.15 1.08
CA ILE A 166 11.18 -1.11 1.40
C ILE A 166 11.14 -2.20 0.33
N SER A 167 12.27 -2.49 -0.31
CA SER A 167 12.35 -3.52 -1.37
C SER A 167 11.97 -4.90 -0.83
N LEU A 168 10.98 -5.52 -1.47
CA LEU A 168 10.51 -6.85 -1.09
C LEU A 168 11.57 -7.92 -1.38
N SER A 169 12.24 -7.85 -2.53
CA SER A 169 13.25 -8.83 -2.92
C SER A 169 14.45 -8.85 -1.98
N ARG A 170 14.92 -7.65 -1.58
CA ARG A 170 16.05 -7.52 -0.65
C ARG A 170 15.73 -8.09 0.73
N GLU A 171 14.54 -7.80 1.26
CA GLU A 171 14.12 -8.28 2.58
C GLU A 171 13.76 -9.77 2.54
N ALA A 172 13.06 -10.23 1.49
CA ALA A 172 12.60 -11.60 1.35
C ALA A 172 13.76 -12.62 1.28
N GLU A 173 14.87 -12.24 0.66
CA GLU A 173 16.07 -13.09 0.60
C GLU A 173 16.67 -13.38 1.99
N LEU A 174 16.51 -12.45 2.94
CA LEU A 174 17.09 -12.55 4.28
C LEU A 174 16.22 -13.37 5.24
N VAL A 175 14.96 -13.63 4.90
CA VAL A 175 14.03 -14.36 5.77
C VAL A 175 14.20 -15.88 5.57
N PRO A 176 14.54 -16.64 6.61
CA PRO A 176 14.67 -18.09 6.52
C PRO A 176 13.31 -18.76 6.29
N GLU A 177 13.31 -20.01 5.83
CA GLU A 177 12.10 -20.76 5.45
C GLU A 177 11.04 -20.86 6.58
N ASN A 178 11.47 -20.89 7.83
CA ASN A 178 10.58 -20.88 9.01
C ASN A 178 10.09 -19.49 9.41
N GLY A 179 10.51 -18.43 8.68
CA GLY A 179 10.08 -17.06 8.88
C GLY A 179 8.74 -16.76 8.21
N LEU A 180 8.36 -15.46 8.18
CA LEU A 180 7.15 -14.95 7.53
C LEU A 180 7.44 -13.61 6.86
N ILE A 181 6.81 -13.35 5.72
CA ILE A 181 6.93 -12.10 5.00
C ILE A 181 5.55 -11.46 4.87
N ALA A 182 5.38 -10.26 5.42
CA ALA A 182 4.21 -9.42 5.17
C ALA A 182 4.53 -8.48 4.00
N ALA A 183 3.81 -8.66 2.88
CA ALA A 183 4.08 -7.95 1.63
C ALA A 183 2.91 -7.03 1.25
N GLU A 184 3.14 -5.71 1.24
CA GLU A 184 2.22 -4.77 0.60
C GLU A 184 2.47 -4.78 -0.91
N VAL A 185 1.43 -5.08 -1.71
CA VAL A 185 1.56 -5.20 -3.16
C VAL A 185 0.56 -4.28 -3.88
N SER A 186 1.07 -3.40 -4.75
CA SER A 186 0.26 -2.54 -5.61
C SER A 186 -0.20 -3.27 -6.88
N SER A 187 -1.21 -2.74 -7.58
CA SER A 187 -1.63 -3.24 -8.89
C SER A 187 -0.49 -3.21 -9.92
N PHE A 188 0.37 -2.18 -9.88
CA PHE A 188 1.52 -2.04 -10.78
C PHE A 188 2.57 -3.13 -10.57
N GLN A 189 2.82 -3.53 -9.31
CA GLN A 189 3.75 -4.61 -9.00
C GLN A 189 3.23 -5.98 -9.44
N LEU A 190 1.91 -6.14 -9.59
CA LEU A 190 1.29 -7.36 -10.09
C LEU A 190 1.29 -7.47 -11.63
N GLU A 191 1.56 -6.38 -12.37
CA GLU A 191 1.53 -6.40 -13.84
C GLU A 191 2.51 -7.41 -14.48
N PHE A 192 3.66 -7.65 -13.84
CA PHE A 192 4.73 -8.51 -14.39
C PHE A 192 5.09 -9.67 -13.44
N ILE A 193 4.09 -10.25 -12.78
CA ILE A 193 4.25 -11.53 -12.08
C ILE A 193 4.03 -12.70 -13.05
N THR A 194 4.64 -13.85 -12.78
CA THR A 194 4.47 -15.08 -13.57
C THR A 194 4.34 -16.32 -12.70
N ARG A 195 4.94 -16.33 -11.52
CA ARG A 195 4.92 -17.43 -10.55
C ARG A 195 4.60 -16.97 -9.13
N PHE A 196 4.55 -15.68 -8.88
CA PHE A 196 4.26 -15.12 -7.57
C PHE A 196 3.02 -15.81 -6.98
N ARG A 197 3.22 -16.50 -5.86
CA ARG A 197 2.20 -17.30 -5.20
C ARG A 197 2.31 -17.10 -3.68
N PRO A 198 1.54 -16.19 -3.08
CA PRO A 198 1.52 -16.01 -1.64
C PRO A 198 0.83 -17.20 -0.95
N LYS A 199 1.24 -17.50 0.29
CA LYS A 199 0.58 -18.51 1.14
C LYS A 199 -0.86 -18.12 1.44
N ALA A 200 -1.06 -16.86 1.79
CA ALA A 200 -2.36 -16.24 1.94
C ALA A 200 -2.31 -14.80 1.41
N ALA A 201 -3.43 -14.34 0.84
CA ALA A 201 -3.52 -12.98 0.34
C ALA A 201 -4.85 -12.34 0.71
N VAL A 202 -4.93 -11.00 0.60
CA VAL A 202 -6.18 -10.24 0.73
C VAL A 202 -6.31 -9.19 -0.35
N ILE A 203 -7.53 -9.04 -0.88
CA ILE A 203 -7.96 -7.85 -1.62
C ILE A 203 -8.93 -7.09 -0.72
N LEU A 204 -8.46 -5.97 -0.11
CA LEU A 204 -9.21 -5.24 0.91
C LEU A 204 -10.45 -4.55 0.35
N ASN A 205 -10.30 -3.87 -0.79
CA ASN A 205 -11.35 -3.13 -1.48
C ASN A 205 -10.87 -2.69 -2.85
N ILE A 206 -11.81 -2.38 -3.75
CA ILE A 206 -11.53 -1.85 -5.08
C ILE A 206 -12.43 -0.65 -5.34
N THR A 207 -11.84 0.54 -5.33
CA THR A 207 -12.50 1.81 -5.63
C THR A 207 -11.69 2.59 -6.65
N PRO A 208 -12.27 3.53 -7.42
CA PRO A 208 -11.56 4.23 -8.50
C PRO A 208 -10.26 4.90 -8.04
N ASP A 209 -9.13 4.44 -8.58
CA ASP A 209 -7.81 5.03 -8.42
C ASP A 209 -6.91 4.58 -9.58
N HIS A 210 -5.86 5.34 -9.87
CA HIS A 210 -4.85 5.00 -10.89
C HIS A 210 -5.41 4.73 -12.30
N LEU A 211 -6.54 5.38 -12.69
CA LEU A 211 -7.13 5.20 -14.02
C LEU A 211 -6.31 5.84 -15.13
N GLU A 212 -5.40 6.76 -14.80
CA GLU A 212 -4.38 7.28 -15.72
C GLU A 212 -3.42 6.17 -16.22
N ARG A 213 -3.25 5.10 -15.42
CA ARG A 213 -2.40 3.95 -15.77
C ARG A 213 -3.20 2.77 -16.31
N HIS A 214 -4.29 2.40 -15.63
CA HIS A 214 -5.08 1.22 -15.99
C HIS A 214 -6.18 1.50 -17.02
N HIS A 215 -6.49 2.78 -17.29
CA HIS A 215 -7.48 3.30 -18.23
C HIS A 215 -8.93 2.95 -17.89
N THR A 216 -9.23 1.74 -17.41
CA THR A 216 -10.58 1.31 -17.03
C THR A 216 -10.59 0.64 -15.65
N MET A 217 -11.76 0.61 -15.02
CA MET A 217 -11.93 -0.12 -13.76
C MET A 217 -11.74 -1.63 -13.94
N GLU A 218 -12.18 -2.19 -15.07
CA GLU A 218 -12.02 -3.60 -15.40
C GLU A 218 -10.55 -3.99 -15.45
N ALA A 219 -9.70 -3.18 -16.08
CA ALA A 219 -8.25 -3.42 -16.13
C ALA A 219 -7.60 -3.28 -14.73
N TYR A 220 -8.05 -2.31 -13.92
CA TYR A 220 -7.58 -2.14 -12.56
C TYR A 220 -7.94 -3.33 -11.66
N VAL A 221 -9.19 -3.82 -11.75
CA VAL A 221 -9.65 -5.02 -11.04
C VAL A 221 -8.85 -6.24 -11.48
N ALA A 222 -8.68 -6.43 -12.80
CA ALA A 222 -7.92 -7.54 -13.36
C ALA A 222 -6.45 -7.53 -12.89
N ALA A 223 -5.82 -6.34 -12.84
CA ALA A 223 -4.45 -6.20 -12.33
C ALA A 223 -4.33 -6.64 -10.85
N LYS A 224 -5.31 -6.29 -10.00
CA LYS A 224 -5.31 -6.74 -8.60
C LYS A 224 -5.64 -8.23 -8.45
N ALA A 225 -6.52 -8.76 -9.29
CA ALA A 225 -6.88 -10.18 -9.29
C ALA A 225 -5.69 -11.10 -9.56
N ARG A 226 -4.66 -10.61 -10.26
CA ARG A 226 -3.43 -11.37 -10.48
C ARG A 226 -2.74 -11.85 -9.20
N ILE A 227 -3.04 -11.25 -8.03
CA ILE A 227 -2.47 -11.68 -6.75
C ILE A 227 -2.77 -13.16 -6.43
N PHE A 228 -3.85 -13.71 -6.95
CA PHE A 228 -4.24 -15.12 -6.76
C PHE A 228 -4.08 -16.00 -8.02
N GLU A 229 -3.58 -15.48 -9.15
CA GLU A 229 -3.55 -16.22 -10.42
C GLU A 229 -2.71 -17.50 -10.38
N ASN A 230 -1.69 -17.57 -9.52
CA ASN A 230 -0.82 -18.73 -9.35
C ASN A 230 -1.09 -19.51 -8.05
N MET A 231 -2.11 -19.15 -7.28
CA MET A 231 -2.48 -19.85 -6.05
C MET A 231 -3.13 -21.20 -6.37
N ASP A 232 -3.05 -22.14 -5.44
CA ASP A 232 -3.65 -23.46 -5.52
C ASP A 232 -4.46 -23.77 -4.24
N GLU A 233 -4.94 -25.00 -4.10
CA GLU A 233 -5.75 -25.46 -2.97
C GLU A 233 -5.02 -25.40 -1.61
N THR A 234 -3.72 -25.24 -1.59
CA THR A 234 -2.91 -25.07 -0.36
C THR A 234 -2.85 -23.61 0.12
N ASN A 235 -3.34 -22.69 -0.69
CA ASN A 235 -3.33 -21.26 -0.43
C ASN A 235 -4.77 -20.75 -0.14
N CYS A 236 -4.90 -19.56 0.36
CA CYS A 236 -6.21 -18.92 0.52
C CYS A 236 -6.18 -17.43 0.20
N ILE A 237 -7.27 -16.95 -0.43
CA ILE A 237 -7.54 -15.54 -0.69
C ILE A 237 -8.68 -15.05 0.18
N LEU A 238 -8.48 -13.94 0.87
CA LEU A 238 -9.54 -13.22 1.60
C LEU A 238 -10.08 -12.10 0.72
N LEU A 239 -11.37 -12.12 0.45
CA LEU A 239 -12.08 -11.09 -0.35
C LEU A 239 -13.10 -10.37 0.51
N ASN A 240 -13.18 -9.05 0.39
CA ASN A 240 -14.15 -8.25 1.11
C ASN A 240 -15.56 -8.46 0.54
N ALA A 241 -16.43 -9.14 1.27
CA ALA A 241 -17.81 -9.45 0.84
C ALA A 241 -18.69 -8.19 0.69
N ASP A 242 -18.29 -7.08 1.33
CA ASP A 242 -18.98 -5.80 1.23
C ASP A 242 -18.55 -4.99 -0.03
N ASP A 243 -17.57 -5.48 -0.83
CA ASP A 243 -17.09 -4.84 -2.06
C ASP A 243 -17.86 -5.33 -3.29
N PRO A 244 -18.33 -4.42 -4.18
CA PRO A 244 -19.16 -4.78 -5.34
C PRO A 244 -18.47 -5.69 -6.36
N TYR A 245 -17.14 -5.72 -6.41
CA TYR A 245 -16.37 -6.58 -7.32
C TYR A 245 -16.17 -8.01 -6.78
N THR A 246 -16.45 -8.25 -5.50
CA THR A 246 -16.22 -9.55 -4.85
C THR A 246 -16.96 -10.72 -5.51
N PRO A 247 -18.23 -10.63 -5.99
CA PRO A 247 -18.87 -11.76 -6.64
C PRO A 247 -18.11 -12.26 -7.87
N MET A 248 -17.56 -11.34 -8.67
CA MET A 248 -16.76 -11.67 -9.84
C MET A 248 -15.41 -12.27 -9.45
N LEU A 249 -14.69 -11.63 -8.51
CA LEU A 249 -13.39 -12.08 -8.02
C LEU A 249 -13.48 -13.45 -7.36
N LYS A 250 -14.52 -13.69 -6.57
CA LYS A 250 -14.79 -14.98 -5.93
C LYS A 250 -14.91 -16.10 -6.96
N LYS A 251 -15.74 -15.90 -7.99
CA LYS A 251 -15.91 -16.88 -9.07
C LYS A 251 -14.62 -17.19 -9.81
N GLN A 252 -13.74 -16.19 -9.99
CA GLN A 252 -12.42 -16.39 -10.60
C GLN A 252 -11.50 -17.18 -9.68
N ALA A 253 -11.42 -16.79 -8.40
CA ALA A 253 -10.50 -17.36 -7.43
C ALA A 253 -10.86 -18.82 -7.06
N GLU A 254 -12.16 -19.16 -6.96
CA GLU A 254 -12.65 -20.51 -6.66
C GLU A 254 -12.19 -21.58 -7.66
N ALA A 255 -11.78 -21.17 -8.86
CA ALA A 255 -11.20 -22.07 -9.86
C ALA A 255 -9.76 -22.51 -9.53
N HIS A 256 -9.10 -21.83 -8.61
CA HIS A 256 -7.67 -22.00 -8.34
C HIS A 256 -7.36 -22.24 -6.87
N THR A 257 -8.05 -21.55 -5.95
CA THR A 257 -7.65 -21.49 -4.54
C THR A 257 -8.85 -21.45 -3.60
N HIS A 258 -8.57 -21.64 -2.32
CA HIS A 258 -9.58 -21.55 -1.29
C HIS A 258 -9.97 -20.08 -1.04
N VAL A 259 -11.26 -19.77 -1.14
CA VAL A 259 -11.78 -18.42 -0.99
C VAL A 259 -12.41 -18.25 0.40
N CYS A 260 -11.92 -17.25 1.13
CA CYS A 260 -12.46 -16.78 2.39
C CYS A 260 -13.05 -15.38 2.22
N LEU A 261 -14.00 -15.01 3.06
CA LEU A 261 -14.66 -13.71 2.99
C LEU A 261 -14.39 -12.86 4.23
N LEU A 262 -14.25 -11.56 4.01
CA LEU A 262 -14.23 -10.55 5.07
C LEU A 262 -15.53 -9.76 5.01
N SER A 263 -16.18 -9.52 6.16
CA SER A 263 -17.33 -8.61 6.23
C SER A 263 -17.43 -7.93 7.59
N THR A 264 -17.80 -6.66 7.57
CA THR A 264 -18.22 -5.91 8.77
C THR A 264 -19.74 -5.73 8.85
N SER A 265 -20.47 -6.15 7.82
CA SER A 265 -21.91 -5.94 7.69
C SER A 265 -22.73 -7.21 7.97
N HIS A 266 -22.15 -8.39 7.75
CA HIS A 266 -22.85 -9.69 7.94
C HIS A 266 -21.86 -10.80 8.29
N GLY A 267 -22.41 -11.94 8.80
CA GLY A 267 -21.58 -13.12 9.09
C GLY A 267 -21.09 -13.80 7.81
N VAL A 268 -19.93 -14.44 7.89
CA VAL A 268 -19.36 -15.26 6.81
C VAL A 268 -19.25 -16.72 7.24
N GLU A 269 -19.20 -17.67 6.30
CA GLU A 269 -18.98 -19.08 6.60
C GLU A 269 -17.53 -19.36 6.95
N GLU A 270 -16.59 -18.89 6.09
CA GLU A 270 -15.15 -18.92 6.32
C GLU A 270 -14.53 -17.54 6.06
N GLY A 271 -13.58 -17.15 6.91
CA GLY A 271 -12.85 -15.89 6.80
C GLY A 271 -12.82 -15.08 8.08
N ALA A 272 -13.14 -13.79 8.00
CA ALA A 272 -13.10 -12.86 9.12
C ALA A 272 -14.34 -11.96 9.10
N CYS A 273 -15.02 -11.79 10.25
CA CYS A 273 -16.17 -10.88 10.27
C CYS A 273 -16.37 -10.21 11.64
N LEU A 274 -17.21 -9.17 11.62
CA LEU A 274 -17.76 -8.57 12.83
C LEU A 274 -19.05 -9.31 13.21
N SER A 275 -19.07 -9.93 14.39
CA SER A 275 -20.24 -10.61 14.97
C SER A 275 -20.76 -9.81 16.17
N GLY A 276 -21.82 -9.04 15.99
CA GLY A 276 -22.22 -8.00 16.93
C GLY A 276 -21.13 -6.93 17.01
N ASP A 277 -20.50 -6.76 18.16
CA ASP A 277 -19.37 -5.87 18.39
C ASP A 277 -17.99 -6.59 18.39
N ARG A 278 -17.97 -7.91 18.18
CA ARG A 278 -16.76 -8.74 18.30
C ARG A 278 -16.17 -9.11 16.94
N LEU A 279 -14.87 -8.91 16.80
CA LEU A 279 -14.10 -9.43 15.67
C LEU A 279 -13.94 -10.94 15.86
N VAL A 280 -14.22 -11.71 14.82
CA VAL A 280 -14.10 -13.18 14.83
C VAL A 280 -13.43 -13.69 13.56
N LEU A 281 -12.64 -14.76 13.67
CA LEU A 281 -12.21 -15.56 12.53
C LEU A 281 -13.04 -16.85 12.49
N LYS A 282 -13.35 -17.30 11.28
CA LYS A 282 -14.02 -18.57 11.02
C LYS A 282 -13.20 -19.41 10.07
N ARG A 283 -12.68 -20.52 10.55
CA ARG A 283 -11.82 -21.41 9.77
C ARG A 283 -12.09 -22.85 10.08
N ARG A 284 -12.29 -23.67 9.05
CA ARG A 284 -12.47 -25.13 9.13
C ARG A 284 -13.55 -25.56 10.14
N GLY A 285 -14.66 -24.81 10.14
CA GLY A 285 -15.78 -25.04 11.05
C GLY A 285 -15.60 -24.50 12.48
N GLU A 286 -14.45 -23.92 12.81
CA GLU A 286 -14.20 -23.28 14.10
C GLU A 286 -14.46 -21.79 14.05
N THR A 287 -14.98 -21.24 15.15
CA THR A 287 -15.11 -19.79 15.36
C THR A 287 -14.11 -19.37 16.42
N ILE A 288 -13.19 -18.50 16.05
CA ILE A 288 -12.12 -18.00 16.91
C ILE A 288 -12.46 -16.55 17.28
N PRO A 289 -12.91 -16.29 18.53
CA PRO A 289 -13.20 -14.94 18.99
C PRO A 289 -11.90 -14.18 19.23
N LEU A 290 -11.86 -12.92 18.77
CA LEU A 290 -10.76 -12.00 19.00
C LEU A 290 -11.15 -10.99 20.10
N CYS A 291 -11.12 -9.70 19.78
CA CYS A 291 -11.50 -8.61 20.69
C CYS A 291 -12.80 -7.95 20.22
N THR A 292 -13.36 -7.05 21.04
CA THR A 292 -14.47 -6.18 20.59
C THR A 292 -13.95 -4.98 19.80
N ALA A 293 -14.80 -4.42 18.91
CA ALA A 293 -14.45 -3.20 18.17
C ALA A 293 -14.17 -2.00 19.10
N GLY A 294 -14.81 -1.98 20.30
CA GLY A 294 -14.56 -0.97 21.32
C GLY A 294 -13.16 -1.00 21.92
N GLU A 295 -12.54 -2.18 21.98
CA GLU A 295 -11.16 -2.38 22.50
C GLU A 295 -10.08 -1.94 21.50
N LEU A 296 -10.41 -1.76 20.22
CA LEU A 296 -9.45 -1.28 19.21
C LEU A 296 -9.11 0.19 19.45
N LEU A 297 -7.83 0.56 19.29
CA LEU A 297 -7.40 1.96 19.23
C LEU A 297 -7.72 2.58 17.88
N LEU A 298 -7.71 1.78 16.82
CA LEU A 298 -8.13 2.18 15.47
C LEU A 298 -9.66 2.28 15.42
N LYS A 299 -10.20 3.46 15.06
CA LYS A 299 -11.64 3.70 14.97
C LYS A 299 -12.11 3.77 13.52
N GLY A 300 -13.39 3.48 13.29
CA GLY A 300 -14.04 3.52 11.98
C GLY A 300 -14.11 2.16 11.29
N LYS A 301 -15.14 2.01 10.43
CA LYS A 301 -15.49 0.75 9.73
C LYS A 301 -14.30 0.19 8.94
N GLN A 302 -13.63 1.06 8.16
CA GLN A 302 -12.48 0.64 7.35
C GLN A 302 -11.32 0.10 8.19
N ASN A 303 -11.05 0.71 9.35
CA ASN A 303 -9.99 0.22 10.24
C ASN A 303 -10.35 -1.14 10.88
N ILE A 304 -11.65 -1.40 11.09
CA ILE A 304 -12.11 -2.73 11.53
C ILE A 304 -11.86 -3.77 10.42
N GLU A 305 -12.13 -3.42 9.15
CA GLU A 305 -11.80 -4.27 8.00
C GLU A 305 -10.30 -4.55 7.91
N ASP A 306 -9.45 -3.52 8.07
CA ASP A 306 -8.00 -3.66 8.12
C ASP A 306 -7.55 -4.58 9.27
N CYS A 307 -8.17 -4.46 10.45
CA CYS A 307 -7.90 -5.32 11.61
C CYS A 307 -8.28 -6.78 11.36
N LEU A 308 -9.47 -7.03 10.78
CA LEU A 308 -9.94 -8.36 10.43
C LEU A 308 -9.02 -9.02 9.39
N ALA A 309 -8.61 -8.27 8.37
CA ALA A 309 -7.71 -8.75 7.32
C ALA A 309 -6.32 -9.10 7.89
N ALA A 310 -5.73 -8.22 8.70
CA ALA A 310 -4.44 -8.47 9.35
C ALA A 310 -4.48 -9.70 10.27
N ALA A 311 -5.54 -9.82 11.09
CA ALA A 311 -5.74 -10.95 11.99
C ALA A 311 -5.89 -12.27 11.21
N PHE A 312 -6.66 -12.27 10.10
CA PHE A 312 -6.81 -13.44 9.25
C PHE A 312 -5.46 -13.88 8.65
N LEU A 313 -4.71 -12.95 8.07
CA LEU A 313 -3.40 -13.26 7.49
C LEU A 313 -2.40 -13.76 8.55
N ALA A 314 -2.39 -13.15 9.74
CA ALA A 314 -1.55 -13.60 10.85
C ALA A 314 -1.91 -15.03 11.27
N HIS A 315 -3.21 -15.36 11.37
CA HIS A 315 -3.69 -16.70 11.68
C HIS A 315 -3.25 -17.72 10.61
N GLU A 316 -3.41 -17.40 9.31
CA GLU A 316 -2.93 -18.25 8.19
C GLU A 316 -1.39 -18.38 8.19
N GLY A 317 -0.69 -17.36 8.71
CA GLY A 317 0.75 -17.42 9.00
C GLY A 317 1.12 -18.34 10.17
N GLY A 318 0.14 -18.78 10.98
CA GLY A 318 0.36 -19.59 12.18
C GLY A 318 0.83 -18.77 13.38
N VAL A 319 0.44 -17.51 13.46
CA VAL A 319 0.65 -16.65 14.64
C VAL A 319 -0.37 -17.03 15.72
N ASP A 320 0.09 -17.12 16.98
CA ASP A 320 -0.77 -17.42 18.11
C ASP A 320 -1.90 -16.40 18.27
N THR A 321 -3.12 -16.87 18.54
CA THR A 321 -4.31 -16.03 18.70
C THR A 321 -4.16 -14.98 19.82
N ALA A 322 -3.45 -15.29 20.90
CA ALA A 322 -3.20 -14.33 21.97
C ALA A 322 -2.31 -13.17 21.51
N VAL A 323 -1.31 -13.43 20.66
CA VAL A 323 -0.46 -12.41 20.04
C VAL A 323 -1.29 -11.52 19.09
N ILE A 324 -2.19 -12.13 18.31
CA ILE A 324 -3.08 -11.39 17.40
C ILE A 324 -3.98 -10.44 18.22
N ILE A 325 -4.61 -10.92 19.28
CA ILE A 325 -5.50 -10.13 20.14
C ILE A 325 -4.75 -8.96 20.78
N GLU A 326 -3.56 -9.21 21.33
CA GLU A 326 -2.76 -8.16 21.97
C GLU A 326 -2.35 -7.07 20.97
N ALA A 327 -1.90 -7.47 19.78
CA ALA A 327 -1.56 -6.53 18.74
C ALA A 327 -2.78 -5.68 18.30
N LEU A 328 -3.96 -6.29 18.15
CA LEU A 328 -5.20 -5.57 17.80
C LEU A 328 -5.54 -4.49 18.85
N LYS A 329 -5.37 -4.76 20.13
CA LYS A 329 -5.70 -3.83 21.21
C LYS A 329 -4.69 -2.71 21.41
N THR A 330 -3.43 -2.95 21.04
CA THR A 330 -2.31 -2.02 21.33
C THR A 330 -1.85 -1.22 20.11
N PHE A 331 -2.23 -1.63 18.90
CA PHE A 331 -1.79 -0.98 17.67
C PHE A 331 -2.46 0.39 17.50
N ALA A 332 -1.64 1.45 17.53
CA ALA A 332 -2.09 2.82 17.34
C ALA A 332 -2.18 3.19 15.85
N ALA A 333 -2.95 4.25 15.56
CA ALA A 333 -3.06 4.79 14.22
C ALA A 333 -1.68 5.17 13.64
N LEU A 334 -1.50 4.88 12.35
CA LEU A 334 -0.28 5.26 11.63
C LEU A 334 -0.22 6.78 11.44
N PRO A 335 0.99 7.35 11.40
CA PRO A 335 1.14 8.75 11.02
C PRO A 335 0.42 9.06 9.71
N ASN A 336 -0.19 10.23 9.62
CA ASN A 336 -0.94 10.73 8.47
C ASN A 336 -2.23 9.94 8.11
N ARG A 337 -2.74 9.06 8.98
CA ARG A 337 -4.01 8.34 8.76
C ARG A 337 -4.94 8.57 9.96
N ILE A 338 -5.87 9.51 9.83
CA ILE A 338 -6.78 9.99 10.89
C ILE A 338 -6.01 10.16 12.21
N GLU A 339 -4.77 10.63 12.09
CA GLU A 339 -3.84 10.81 13.20
C GLU A 339 -4.29 11.97 14.08
N PHE A 340 -4.63 11.69 15.34
CA PHE A 340 -4.92 12.75 16.30
C PHE A 340 -3.67 13.60 16.54
N VAL A 341 -3.78 14.92 16.34
CA VAL A 341 -2.66 15.86 16.51
C VAL A 341 -2.71 16.55 17.87
N ARG A 342 -3.83 17.18 18.18
CA ARG A 342 -4.09 17.81 19.47
C ARG A 342 -5.56 18.19 19.64
N LYS A 343 -5.93 18.51 20.89
CA LYS A 343 -7.17 19.21 21.21
C LYS A 343 -6.83 20.60 21.75
N LEU A 344 -7.47 21.64 21.20
CA LEU A 344 -7.30 23.03 21.62
C LEU A 344 -8.68 23.68 21.74
N ASP A 345 -8.99 24.31 22.86
CA ASP A 345 -10.25 24.99 23.14
C ASP A 345 -11.51 24.15 22.84
N GLY A 346 -11.42 22.84 23.12
CA GLY A 346 -12.48 21.88 22.85
C GLY A 346 -12.55 21.40 21.40
N VAL A 347 -11.75 21.91 20.47
CA VAL A 347 -11.64 21.50 19.07
C VAL A 347 -10.56 20.44 18.91
N SER A 348 -10.88 19.34 18.21
CA SER A 348 -9.94 18.25 17.93
C SER A 348 -9.39 18.33 16.50
N TYR A 349 -8.08 18.20 16.35
CA TYR A 349 -7.39 18.28 15.05
C TYR A 349 -6.85 16.92 14.64
N TYR A 350 -7.15 16.51 13.41
CA TYR A 350 -6.73 15.23 12.85
C TYR A 350 -5.99 15.38 11.52
N ASN A 351 -4.93 14.62 11.35
CA ASN A 351 -4.13 14.56 10.14
C ASN A 351 -4.40 13.26 9.37
N ASP A 352 -5.03 13.36 8.22
CA ASP A 352 -5.30 12.27 7.30
C ASP A 352 -4.68 12.55 5.91
N SER A 353 -3.46 13.10 5.91
CA SER A 353 -2.74 13.46 4.67
C SER A 353 -2.57 12.28 3.70
N LYS A 354 -2.68 11.03 4.17
CA LYS A 354 -2.63 9.81 3.37
C LYS A 354 -3.90 9.57 2.54
N ALA A 355 -4.98 10.28 2.78
CA ALA A 355 -6.20 10.24 1.95
C ALA A 355 -5.96 10.97 0.62
N THR A 356 -5.26 10.32 -0.31
CA THR A 356 -4.84 10.87 -1.60
C THR A 356 -5.83 10.61 -2.74
N ASN A 357 -7.00 10.05 -2.44
CA ASN A 357 -8.14 9.87 -3.34
C ASN A 357 -9.46 10.17 -2.63
N THR A 358 -10.54 10.30 -3.42
CA THR A 358 -11.87 10.67 -2.93
C THR A 358 -12.46 9.63 -1.98
N ASP A 359 -12.27 8.33 -2.23
CA ASP A 359 -12.77 7.26 -1.37
C ASP A 359 -12.12 7.29 0.02
N ALA A 360 -10.79 7.46 0.08
CA ALA A 360 -10.09 7.57 1.36
C ALA A 360 -10.57 8.80 2.16
N ALA A 361 -10.78 9.95 1.51
CA ALA A 361 -11.27 11.14 2.18
C ALA A 361 -12.73 11.02 2.63
N THR A 362 -13.58 10.33 1.87
CA THR A 362 -14.93 9.95 2.27
C THR A 362 -14.90 9.19 3.60
N LYS A 363 -14.11 8.13 3.67
CA LYS A 363 -13.95 7.31 4.89
C LYS A 363 -13.34 8.09 6.06
N GLY A 364 -12.44 9.04 5.75
CA GLY A 364 -11.89 9.96 6.73
C GLY A 364 -12.94 10.84 7.40
N MET A 365 -13.92 11.34 6.63
CA MET A 365 -15.05 12.12 7.16
C MET A 365 -16.04 11.25 7.94
N GLU A 366 -16.39 10.07 7.39
CA GLU A 366 -17.34 9.10 7.99
C GLU A 366 -16.82 8.48 9.31
N ALA A 367 -15.53 8.63 9.61
CA ALA A 367 -14.97 8.18 10.89
C ALA A 367 -15.45 9.00 12.10
N PHE A 368 -16.21 10.09 11.88
CA PHE A 368 -16.71 10.98 12.91
C PHE A 368 -18.24 11.02 12.93
N ASP A 369 -18.82 10.96 14.12
CA ASP A 369 -20.27 10.98 14.33
C ASP A 369 -20.93 12.35 14.04
N LYS A 370 -20.14 13.38 13.76
CA LYS A 370 -20.58 14.75 13.51
C LYS A 370 -19.90 15.33 12.27
N PRO A 371 -20.56 16.27 11.57
CA PRO A 371 -19.92 16.97 10.45
C PRO A 371 -18.62 17.67 10.86
N VAL A 372 -17.61 17.51 10.01
CA VAL A 372 -16.25 18.02 10.26
C VAL A 372 -15.98 19.34 9.54
N ILE A 373 -14.95 20.07 9.94
CA ILE A 373 -14.32 21.11 9.14
C ILE A 373 -13.23 20.43 8.31
N LEU A 374 -13.49 20.31 7.01
CA LEU A 374 -12.64 19.57 6.08
C LEU A 374 -11.64 20.49 5.39
N ILE A 375 -10.35 20.16 5.47
CA ILE A 375 -9.31 20.74 4.62
C ILE A 375 -9.01 19.74 3.49
N ALA A 376 -9.31 20.15 2.24
CA ALA A 376 -9.17 19.29 1.06
C ALA A 376 -8.47 19.99 -0.11
N GLY A 377 -8.03 19.19 -1.10
CA GLY A 377 -7.36 19.66 -2.31
C GLY A 377 -5.89 19.24 -2.40
N GLY A 378 -5.23 19.66 -3.47
CA GLY A 378 -3.89 19.21 -3.84
C GLY A 378 -3.79 19.00 -5.35
N HIS A 379 -2.91 18.10 -5.79
CA HIS A 379 -2.76 17.72 -7.20
C HIS A 379 -3.93 16.86 -7.67
N ASP A 380 -4.65 17.38 -8.67
CA ASP A 380 -5.86 16.75 -9.22
C ASP A 380 -5.53 15.59 -10.15
N LYS A 381 -6.13 14.44 -9.90
CA LYS A 381 -6.03 13.23 -10.74
C LYS A 381 -7.19 13.09 -11.74
N GLY A 382 -8.07 14.06 -11.84
CA GLY A 382 -9.23 14.01 -12.74
C GLY A 382 -10.33 13.00 -12.34
N THR A 383 -10.31 12.47 -11.11
CA THR A 383 -11.33 11.50 -10.65
C THR A 383 -12.73 12.12 -10.63
N PRO A 384 -13.82 11.33 -10.88
CA PRO A 384 -15.19 11.79 -10.69
C PRO A 384 -15.43 12.31 -9.28
N LEU A 385 -16.17 13.44 -9.16
CA LEU A 385 -16.39 14.11 -7.87
C LEU A 385 -17.82 14.04 -7.36
N SER A 386 -18.79 13.55 -8.15
CA SER A 386 -20.22 13.58 -7.79
C SER A 386 -20.49 12.96 -6.42
N ASP A 387 -20.07 11.70 -6.23
CA ASP A 387 -20.35 10.93 -5.01
C ASP A 387 -19.56 11.48 -3.82
N PHE A 388 -18.29 11.86 -4.05
CA PHE A 388 -17.47 12.51 -3.04
C PHE A 388 -18.11 13.82 -2.55
N MET A 389 -18.62 14.66 -3.44
CA MET A 389 -19.25 15.93 -3.06
C MET A 389 -20.61 15.76 -2.38
N GLN A 390 -21.33 14.67 -2.62
CA GLN A 390 -22.51 14.31 -1.83
C GLN A 390 -22.12 13.98 -0.38
N THR A 391 -21.04 13.23 -0.19
CA THR A 391 -20.49 12.97 1.16
C THR A 391 -20.01 14.24 1.82
N VAL A 392 -19.26 15.09 1.10
CA VAL A 392 -18.83 16.40 1.62
C VAL A 392 -20.04 17.21 2.09
N ARG A 393 -21.12 17.26 1.29
CA ARG A 393 -22.35 17.97 1.67
C ARG A 393 -22.98 17.46 2.98
N SER A 394 -22.98 16.15 3.21
CA SER A 394 -23.63 15.54 4.38
C SER A 394 -22.74 15.47 5.62
N HIS A 395 -21.41 15.42 5.43
CA HIS A 395 -20.43 15.18 6.52
C HIS A 395 -19.52 16.37 6.80
N THR A 396 -19.67 17.51 6.11
CA THR A 396 -18.87 18.69 6.41
C THR A 396 -19.72 19.87 6.87
N LYS A 397 -19.22 20.57 7.85
CA LYS A 397 -19.73 21.86 8.32
C LYS A 397 -19.12 23.00 7.51
N GLU A 398 -17.83 22.92 7.25
CA GLU A 398 -17.05 23.90 6.49
C GLU A 398 -16.09 23.16 5.56
N LEU A 399 -15.98 23.58 4.31
CA LEU A 399 -15.03 23.05 3.33
C LEU A 399 -13.95 24.10 3.04
N ILE A 400 -12.70 23.78 3.37
CA ILE A 400 -11.53 24.62 3.13
C ILE A 400 -10.70 23.98 2.03
N LEU A 401 -10.50 24.68 0.91
CA LEU A 401 -9.84 24.18 -0.29
C LEU A 401 -8.50 24.86 -0.52
N LEU A 402 -7.47 24.05 -0.88
CA LEU A 402 -6.15 24.55 -1.24
C LEU A 402 -5.55 23.70 -2.39
N GLY A 403 -4.51 24.25 -3.04
CA GLY A 403 -3.78 23.59 -4.12
C GLY A 403 -4.47 23.61 -5.47
N ALA A 404 -3.91 22.90 -6.44
CA ALA A 404 -4.32 22.94 -7.85
C ALA A 404 -5.76 22.48 -8.10
N ALA A 405 -6.28 21.53 -7.30
CA ALA A 405 -7.64 21.03 -7.42
C ALA A 405 -8.72 21.99 -6.88
N ALA A 406 -8.35 23.06 -6.16
CA ALA A 406 -9.30 23.88 -5.39
C ALA A 406 -10.45 24.45 -6.24
N GLU A 407 -10.18 24.91 -7.46
CA GLU A 407 -11.20 25.49 -8.34
C GLU A 407 -12.21 24.44 -8.80
N ARG A 408 -11.73 23.26 -9.24
CA ARG A 408 -12.60 22.17 -9.69
C ARG A 408 -13.44 21.63 -8.54
N PHE A 409 -12.84 21.49 -7.36
CA PHE A 409 -13.54 21.04 -6.14
C PHE A 409 -14.59 22.04 -5.71
N GLU A 410 -14.29 23.35 -5.72
CA GLU A 410 -15.26 24.40 -5.41
C GLU A 410 -16.48 24.36 -6.34
N LYS A 411 -16.23 24.24 -7.67
CA LYS A 411 -17.31 24.13 -8.65
C LYS A 411 -18.20 22.93 -8.38
N ALA A 412 -17.62 21.73 -8.22
CA ALA A 412 -18.34 20.51 -7.93
C ALA A 412 -19.09 20.55 -6.58
N ALA A 413 -18.49 21.17 -5.56
CA ALA A 413 -19.11 21.33 -4.25
C ALA A 413 -20.34 22.27 -4.30
N ARG A 414 -20.25 23.37 -5.07
CA ARG A 414 -21.39 24.27 -5.29
C ARG A 414 -22.54 23.58 -6.05
N GLU A 415 -22.21 22.80 -7.10
CA GLU A 415 -23.18 22.00 -7.85
C GLU A 415 -23.86 20.94 -6.96
N ALA A 416 -23.15 20.36 -6.00
CA ALA A 416 -23.69 19.43 -5.01
C ALA A 416 -24.47 20.12 -3.88
N GLY A 417 -24.46 21.46 -3.78
CA GLY A 417 -25.18 22.22 -2.77
C GLY A 417 -24.45 22.31 -1.42
N VAL A 418 -23.12 22.25 -1.41
CA VAL A 418 -22.31 22.54 -0.21
C VAL A 418 -22.43 24.04 0.09
N SER A 419 -22.82 24.39 1.32
CA SER A 419 -23.20 25.77 1.68
C SER A 419 -22.02 26.65 2.07
N SER A 420 -20.97 26.08 2.67
CA SER A 420 -19.83 26.85 3.19
C SER A 420 -18.53 26.37 2.60
N ILE A 421 -17.93 27.19 1.71
CA ILE A 421 -16.72 26.85 0.94
C ILE A 421 -15.76 28.03 1.03
N HIS A 422 -14.51 27.73 1.36
CA HIS A 422 -13.45 28.72 1.50
C HIS A 422 -12.22 28.29 0.67
N ARG A 423 -11.57 29.22 0.00
CA ARG A 423 -10.28 28.99 -0.68
C ARG A 423 -9.16 29.67 0.07
N VAL A 424 -8.05 28.99 0.21
CA VAL A 424 -6.84 29.47 0.86
C VAL A 424 -5.62 29.15 0.01
N SER A 425 -4.50 29.84 0.25
CA SER A 425 -3.27 29.71 -0.53
C SER A 425 -2.21 28.83 0.15
N SER A 426 -2.37 28.53 1.44
CA SER A 426 -1.38 27.77 2.20
C SER A 426 -2.01 26.91 3.31
N MET A 427 -1.28 25.89 3.75
CA MET A 427 -1.68 25.06 4.89
C MET A 427 -1.83 25.88 6.18
N LYS A 428 -0.97 26.88 6.38
CA LYS A 428 -1.07 27.79 7.53
C LYS A 428 -2.40 28.53 7.53
N GLU A 429 -2.81 29.10 6.40
CA GLU A 429 -4.11 29.78 6.27
C GLU A 429 -5.26 28.80 6.50
N ALA A 430 -5.17 27.57 5.94
CA ALA A 430 -6.20 26.55 6.15
C ALA A 430 -6.41 26.20 7.62
N VAL A 431 -5.33 26.01 8.36
CA VAL A 431 -5.37 25.69 9.80
C VAL A 431 -5.91 26.84 10.63
N LEU A 432 -5.46 28.08 10.36
CA LEU A 432 -5.95 29.28 11.05
C LEU A 432 -7.43 29.54 10.77
N LEU A 433 -7.87 29.34 9.52
CA LEU A 433 -9.28 29.48 9.17
C LEU A 433 -10.11 28.37 9.83
N GLY A 434 -9.63 27.13 9.84
CA GLY A 434 -10.27 26.02 10.56
C GLY A 434 -10.45 26.32 12.05
N GLN A 435 -9.44 26.87 12.72
CA GLN A 435 -9.55 27.34 14.12
C GLN A 435 -10.62 28.42 14.29
N LYS A 436 -10.63 29.41 13.40
CA LYS A 436 -11.58 30.55 13.46
C LYS A 436 -13.05 30.10 13.28
N LEU A 437 -13.29 29.10 12.42
CA LEU A 437 -14.63 28.60 12.10
C LEU A 437 -15.13 27.54 13.10
N ALA A 438 -14.20 26.90 13.81
CA ALA A 438 -14.52 25.82 14.75
C ALA A 438 -15.15 26.35 16.06
N ARG A 439 -15.97 25.49 16.65
CA ARG A 439 -16.54 25.66 18.00
C ARG A 439 -16.13 24.50 18.90
N PRO A 440 -16.16 24.65 20.24
CA PRO A 440 -15.90 23.52 21.13
C PRO A 440 -16.76 22.30 20.78
N GLY A 441 -16.11 21.14 20.62
CA GLY A 441 -16.73 19.88 20.19
C GLY A 441 -16.62 19.59 18.69
N ASP A 442 -16.11 20.54 17.87
CA ASP A 442 -15.85 20.34 16.45
C ASP A 442 -14.56 19.57 16.19
N VAL A 443 -14.47 19.01 14.99
CA VAL A 443 -13.30 18.34 14.43
C VAL A 443 -12.81 19.12 13.22
N VAL A 444 -11.52 19.45 13.18
CA VAL A 444 -10.80 19.95 12.00
C VAL A 444 -9.93 18.83 11.47
N ILE A 445 -10.14 18.41 10.22
CA ILE A 445 -9.41 17.32 9.60
C ILE A 445 -8.76 17.75 8.28
N LEU A 446 -7.48 17.44 8.12
CA LEU A 446 -6.83 17.41 6.81
C LEU A 446 -7.10 16.04 6.19
N SER A 447 -8.01 15.96 5.19
CA SER A 447 -8.27 14.74 4.41
C SER A 447 -8.43 15.14 2.93
N PRO A 448 -7.28 15.23 2.21
CA PRO A 448 -7.16 16.07 1.01
C PRO A 448 -7.89 15.56 -0.23
N ALA A 449 -8.24 14.29 -0.34
CA ALA A 449 -8.79 13.64 -1.53
C ALA A 449 -7.91 13.74 -2.80
N CYS A 450 -6.70 14.29 -2.69
CA CYS A 450 -5.74 14.55 -3.75
C CYS A 450 -4.33 14.14 -3.35
N SER A 451 -3.49 13.81 -4.33
CA SER A 451 -2.05 13.71 -4.09
C SER A 451 -1.45 15.09 -3.74
N SER A 452 -0.19 15.12 -3.27
CA SER A 452 0.41 16.33 -2.69
C SER A 452 1.42 17.03 -3.61
N PHE A 453 1.66 16.49 -4.80
CA PHE A 453 2.79 16.85 -5.66
C PHE A 453 2.75 18.26 -6.28
N ASP A 454 1.64 18.98 -6.11
CA ASP A 454 1.51 20.40 -6.51
C ASP A 454 2.16 21.37 -5.53
N MET A 455 2.17 21.03 -4.23
CA MET A 455 2.67 21.91 -3.16
C MET A 455 3.76 21.27 -2.30
N TYR A 456 3.91 19.96 -2.32
CA TYR A 456 4.82 19.18 -1.44
C TYR A 456 5.51 18.05 -2.23
N LYS A 457 6.65 17.58 -1.74
CA LYS A 457 7.38 16.45 -2.34
C LYS A 457 6.63 15.12 -2.18
N ASN A 458 5.89 14.97 -1.09
CA ASN A 458 5.11 13.77 -0.75
C ASN A 458 4.02 14.11 0.28
N MET A 459 3.17 13.13 0.58
CA MET A 459 2.08 13.29 1.54
C MET A 459 2.59 13.43 3.00
N GLU A 460 3.75 12.90 3.32
CA GLU A 460 4.37 13.00 4.63
C GLU A 460 4.76 14.45 4.93
N GLU A 461 5.36 15.15 3.96
CA GLU A 461 5.70 16.57 4.09
C GLU A 461 4.44 17.43 4.27
N ARG A 462 3.36 17.15 3.51
CA ARG A 462 2.06 17.80 3.69
C ARG A 462 1.50 17.58 5.10
N GLY A 463 1.53 16.35 5.59
CA GLY A 463 1.06 16.01 6.93
C GLY A 463 1.91 16.64 8.04
N MET A 464 3.24 16.71 7.85
CA MET A 464 4.14 17.41 8.78
C MET A 464 3.86 18.90 8.84
N ASP A 465 3.61 19.55 7.70
CA ASP A 465 3.27 20.98 7.65
C ASP A 465 1.94 21.26 8.35
N PHE A 466 0.91 20.42 8.11
CA PHE A 466 -0.35 20.51 8.87
C PHE A 466 -0.12 20.38 10.37
N LYS A 467 0.59 19.33 10.83
CA LYS A 467 0.89 19.12 12.25
C LYS A 467 1.67 20.28 12.87
N LYS A 468 2.64 20.83 12.16
CA LYS A 468 3.41 22.00 12.59
C LYS A 468 2.50 23.21 12.80
N ASN A 469 1.64 23.52 11.84
CA ASN A 469 0.72 24.65 11.92
C ASN A 469 -0.32 24.45 13.03
N VAL A 470 -0.89 23.25 13.18
CA VAL A 470 -1.81 22.94 14.30
C VAL A 470 -1.14 23.10 15.67
N LYS A 471 0.12 22.61 15.82
CA LYS A 471 0.86 22.74 17.09
C LYS A 471 1.22 24.18 17.43
N SER A 472 1.31 25.07 16.44
CA SER A 472 1.61 26.49 16.62
C SER A 472 0.38 27.35 16.96
N LEU A 473 -0.85 26.80 16.92
CA LEU A 473 -2.06 27.52 17.35
C LEU A 473 -1.98 27.90 18.85
N MET A 474 -2.46 29.08 19.17
CA MET A 474 -2.51 29.59 20.54
C MET A 474 -3.94 29.61 21.06
#